data_076fddef110b230ee9d19a5aa928bc9c
#
_entry.id   076fddef110b230ee9d19a5aa928bc9c
#
_cell.length_a   1.000
_cell.length_b   1.000
_cell.length_c   1.000
_cell.angle_alpha   90.00
_cell.angle_beta   90.00
_cell.angle_gamma   90.00
#
_symmetry.space_group_name_H-M   'P 1'
#
loop_
_entity.id
_entity.type
_entity.pdbx_description
1 polymer ?
#
loop_
_entity_poly.entity_id
_entity_poly.type
_entity_poly.pdbx_seq_one_letter_code
_entity_poly.pdbx_strand_id
1 'polypeptide(L)'
;MHHLSIDLETYSSVPIAKAGAQKYISSPDFEILLFAYSLDGAPVEIVDLATGEQLPPWLVNSLTSPEYIKHAYNAPFEWGCLSKFVGYLPPEQWRCTMFHGLYCGY
;
A
#
# COMPACT_ATOMS: atom_id res chain seq x y z
N MET A 1 4.04 19.38 4.56
CA MET A 1 3.59 18.18 3.83
C MET A 1 4.65 17.10 3.94
N HIS A 2 4.23 15.88 4.20
CA HIS A 2 5.12 14.75 4.34
C HIS A 2 5.04 13.82 3.14
N HIS A 3 6.10 13.09 2.88
CA HIS A 3 6.15 12.07 1.83
C HIS A 3 6.39 10.71 2.47
N LEU A 4 5.45 9.79 2.27
CA LEU A 4 5.50 8.45 2.83
C LEU A 4 5.65 7.45 1.70
N SER A 5 6.80 6.78 1.66
CA SER A 5 7.04 5.72 0.68
C SER A 5 6.59 4.39 1.27
N ILE A 6 5.87 3.59 0.48
CA ILE A 6 5.24 2.35 0.94
C ILE A 6 5.57 1.22 -0.01
N ASP A 7 5.89 0.06 0.54
CA ASP A 7 6.09 -1.17 -0.20
C ASP A 7 5.48 -2.32 0.59
N LEU A 8 4.72 -3.19 -0.09
CA LEU A 8 3.98 -4.27 0.56
C LEU A 8 4.43 -5.62 0.02
N GLU A 9 4.49 -6.61 0.91
CA GLU A 9 4.52 -8.03 0.54
C GLU A 9 3.15 -8.62 0.89
N THR A 10 2.54 -9.32 -0.07
CA THR A 10 1.17 -9.83 0.07
C THR A 10 1.07 -11.29 -0.32
N TYR A 11 -0.05 -11.92 0.07
CA TYR A 11 -0.39 -13.28 -0.32
C TYR A 11 -1.85 -13.36 -0.77
N SER A 12 -2.11 -14.16 -1.78
CA SER A 12 -3.44 -14.56 -2.18
C SER A 12 -3.30 -15.85 -3.01
N SER A 13 -4.25 -16.77 -2.86
CA SER A 13 -4.26 -17.98 -3.68
C SER A 13 -4.69 -17.71 -5.12
N VAL A 14 -5.23 -16.53 -5.41
CA VAL A 14 -5.65 -16.16 -6.76
C VAL A 14 -4.44 -15.68 -7.56
N PRO A 15 -4.15 -16.26 -8.74
CA PRO A 15 -3.02 -15.82 -9.57
C PRO A 15 -3.29 -14.42 -10.15
N ILE A 16 -2.47 -13.44 -9.77
CA ILE A 16 -2.63 -12.06 -10.21
C ILE A 16 -2.49 -11.92 -11.74
N ALA A 17 -1.59 -12.71 -12.33
CA ALA A 17 -1.33 -12.65 -13.77
C ALA A 17 -2.52 -13.08 -14.60
N LYS A 18 -3.38 -13.97 -14.08
CA LYS A 18 -4.54 -14.47 -14.79
C LYS A 18 -5.82 -13.76 -14.42
N ALA A 19 -6.00 -13.46 -13.14
CA ALA A 19 -7.25 -12.94 -12.61
C ALA A 19 -7.27 -11.42 -12.47
N GLY A 20 -6.10 -10.79 -12.43
CA GLY A 20 -5.98 -9.35 -12.21
C GLY A 20 -5.93 -8.98 -10.73
N ALA A 21 -5.52 -7.74 -10.47
CA ALA A 21 -5.29 -7.27 -9.10
C ALA A 21 -6.57 -7.26 -8.27
N GLN A 22 -7.70 -6.90 -8.85
CA GLN A 22 -8.98 -6.84 -8.15
C GLN A 22 -9.36 -8.19 -7.54
N LYS A 23 -9.29 -9.25 -8.33
CA LYS A 23 -9.63 -10.60 -7.85
C LYS A 23 -8.60 -11.12 -6.88
N TYR A 24 -7.33 -10.79 -7.10
CA TYR A 24 -6.24 -11.15 -6.19
C TYR A 24 -6.51 -10.57 -4.81
N ILE A 25 -6.81 -9.28 -4.74
CA ILE A 25 -7.04 -8.57 -3.48
C ILE A 25 -8.34 -9.01 -2.82
N SER A 26 -9.38 -9.29 -3.60
CA SER A 26 -10.70 -9.66 -3.05
C SER A 26 -10.82 -11.13 -2.63
N SER A 27 -9.77 -11.93 -2.83
CA SER A 27 -9.77 -13.32 -2.38
C SER A 27 -9.96 -13.40 -0.86
N PRO A 28 -10.72 -14.41 -0.37
CA PRO A 28 -10.90 -14.56 1.08
C PRO A 28 -9.62 -14.82 1.84
N ASP A 29 -8.58 -15.35 1.19
CA ASP A 29 -7.29 -15.62 1.82
C ASP A 29 -6.24 -14.55 1.54
N PHE A 30 -6.66 -13.42 0.95
CA PHE A 30 -5.74 -12.31 0.75
C PHE A 30 -5.25 -11.76 2.09
N GLU A 31 -3.93 -11.54 2.19
CA GLU A 31 -3.38 -10.85 3.36
C GLU A 31 -2.14 -10.05 3.00
N ILE A 32 -1.89 -9.01 3.77
CA ILE A 32 -0.66 -8.23 3.70
C ILE A 32 0.31 -8.85 4.71
N LEU A 33 1.45 -9.32 4.22
CA LEU A 33 2.44 -9.99 5.06
C LEU A 33 3.40 -9.01 5.70
N LEU A 34 3.93 -8.09 4.91
CA LEU A 34 4.90 -7.09 5.35
C LEU A 34 4.50 -5.72 4.85
N PHE A 35 4.68 -4.72 5.70
CA PHE A 35 4.45 -3.32 5.36
C PHE A 35 5.75 -2.56 5.59
N ALA A 36 6.44 -2.19 4.51
CA ALA A 36 7.65 -1.41 4.57
C ALA A 36 7.33 0.05 4.28
N TYR A 37 7.92 0.98 5.02
CA TYR A 37 7.67 2.39 4.80
C TYR A 37 8.90 3.22 5.14
N SER A 38 8.96 4.42 4.54
CA SER A 38 9.98 5.41 4.81
C SER A 38 9.31 6.78 4.80
N LEU A 39 9.45 7.52 5.90
CA LEU A 39 8.85 8.84 6.04
C LEU A 39 9.91 9.90 5.73
N ASP A 40 9.65 10.75 4.72
CA ASP A 40 10.49 11.89 4.37
C ASP A 40 11.96 11.52 4.14
N GLY A 41 12.21 10.36 3.54
CA GLY A 41 13.55 9.89 3.23
C GLY A 41 14.30 9.26 4.40
N ALA A 42 13.63 9.02 5.51
CA ALA A 42 14.23 8.32 6.66
C ALA A 42 14.54 6.85 6.31
N PRO A 43 15.33 6.15 7.13
CA PRO A 43 15.57 4.73 6.90
C PRO A 43 14.28 3.92 6.85
N VAL A 44 14.27 2.88 6.02
CA VAL A 44 13.09 2.03 5.86
C VAL A 44 12.81 1.27 7.14
N GLU A 45 11.54 1.30 7.56
CA GLU A 45 11.00 0.52 8.67
C GLU A 45 10.10 -0.57 8.11
N ILE A 46 10.06 -1.73 8.76
CA ILE A 46 9.24 -2.86 8.32
C ILE A 46 8.36 -3.31 9.48
N VAL A 47 7.06 -3.47 9.18
CA VAL A 47 6.09 -4.08 10.11
C VAL A 47 5.75 -5.45 9.59
N ASP A 48 5.96 -6.48 10.40
CA ASP A 48 5.69 -7.88 10.02
C ASP A 48 4.28 -8.24 10.47
N LEU A 49 3.30 -7.99 9.58
CA LEU A 49 1.90 -8.24 9.88
C LEU A 49 1.59 -9.73 9.96
N ALA A 50 2.39 -10.57 9.29
CA ALA A 50 2.18 -12.01 9.30
C ALA A 50 2.46 -12.62 10.67
N THR A 51 3.34 -12.01 11.47
CA THR A 51 3.65 -12.49 12.82
C THR A 51 2.81 -11.82 13.91
N GLY A 52 1.89 -10.93 13.52
CA GLY A 52 1.00 -10.27 14.46
C GLY A 52 1.42 -8.87 14.88
N GLU A 53 2.47 -8.32 14.30
CA GLU A 53 2.82 -6.92 14.54
C GLU A 53 1.71 -6.02 13.99
N GLN A 54 1.54 -4.87 14.60
CA GLN A 54 0.51 -3.92 14.21
C GLN A 54 1.13 -2.63 13.71
N LEU A 55 0.43 -1.97 12.78
CA LEU A 55 0.86 -0.66 12.30
C LEU A 55 0.75 0.37 13.42
N PRO A 56 1.75 1.26 13.57
CA PRO A 56 1.64 2.35 14.54
C PRO A 56 0.42 3.22 14.24
N PRO A 57 -0.27 3.75 15.26
CA PRO A 57 -1.46 4.58 15.03
C PRO A 57 -1.21 5.78 14.12
N TRP A 58 -0.05 6.43 14.23
CA TRP A 58 0.26 7.58 13.37
C TRP A 58 0.34 7.17 11.90
N LEU A 59 0.82 5.95 11.63
CA LEU A 59 0.97 5.44 10.26
C LEU A 59 -0.41 5.18 9.66
N VAL A 60 -1.31 4.56 10.41
CA VAL A 60 -2.69 4.33 9.96
C VAL A 60 -3.36 5.66 9.66
N ASN A 61 -3.21 6.65 10.55
CA ASN A 61 -3.78 7.97 10.35
C ASN A 61 -3.20 8.67 9.13
N SER A 62 -1.91 8.48 8.86
CA SER A 62 -1.25 9.10 7.71
C SER A 62 -1.82 8.62 6.37
N LEU A 63 -2.36 7.41 6.32
CA LEU A 63 -2.90 6.83 5.08
C LEU A 63 -4.12 7.60 4.57
N THR A 64 -4.87 8.24 5.47
CA THR A 64 -6.03 9.05 5.10
C THR A 64 -5.79 10.54 5.19
N SER A 65 -4.64 10.97 5.71
CA SER A 65 -4.36 12.40 5.95
C SER A 65 -3.89 13.09 4.68
N PRO A 66 -4.46 14.27 4.33
CA PRO A 66 -3.99 15.04 3.18
C PRO A 66 -2.60 15.64 3.38
N GLU A 67 -2.08 15.63 4.61
CA GLU A 67 -0.73 16.11 4.90
C GLU A 67 0.36 15.13 4.45
N TYR A 68 -0.01 13.91 4.06
CA TYR A 68 0.93 12.87 3.66
C TYR A 68 0.65 12.46 2.22
N ILE A 69 1.64 12.64 1.35
CA ILE A 69 1.60 12.11 -0.02
C ILE A 69 2.21 10.71 0.03
N LYS A 70 1.46 9.71 -0.42
CA LYS A 70 1.89 8.31 -0.40
C LYS A 70 2.50 7.96 -1.74
N HIS A 71 3.72 7.42 -1.71
CA HIS A 71 4.44 6.99 -2.90
C HIS A 71 4.59 5.48 -2.88
N ALA A 72 4.26 4.83 -3.99
CA ALA A 72 4.41 3.38 -4.11
C ALA A 72 4.82 3.04 -5.54
N TYR A 73 5.55 1.94 -5.71
CA TYR A 73 6.03 1.52 -7.03
C TYR A 73 4.87 1.24 -7.99
N ASN A 74 3.85 0.56 -7.48
CA ASN A 74 2.60 0.30 -8.22
C ASN A 74 1.45 0.80 -7.36
N ALA A 75 1.28 2.12 -7.30
CA ALA A 75 0.36 2.74 -6.36
C ALA A 75 -1.09 2.23 -6.46
N PRO A 76 -1.66 1.96 -7.66
CA PRO A 76 -3.01 1.37 -7.71
C PRO A 76 -3.11 0.05 -6.96
N PHE A 77 -2.08 -0.78 -7.01
CA PHE A 77 -2.08 -2.06 -6.31
C PHE A 77 -1.98 -1.87 -4.79
N GLU A 78 -1.01 -1.07 -4.32
CA GLU A 78 -0.85 -0.80 -2.89
C GLU A 78 -2.07 -0.09 -2.32
N TRP A 79 -2.65 0.85 -3.06
CA TRP A 79 -3.87 1.53 -2.66
C TRP A 79 -5.02 0.54 -2.48
N GLY A 80 -5.18 -0.39 -3.43
CA GLY A 80 -6.23 -1.40 -3.35
C GLY A 80 -6.06 -2.33 -2.15
N CYS A 81 -4.83 -2.79 -1.91
CA CYS A 81 -4.52 -3.65 -0.78
C CYS A 81 -4.81 -2.96 0.55
N LEU A 82 -4.36 -1.73 0.70
CA LEU A 82 -4.54 -0.99 1.94
C LEU A 82 -5.99 -0.56 2.14
N SER A 83 -6.72 -0.25 1.07
CA SER A 83 -8.14 0.07 1.17
C SER A 83 -8.94 -1.12 1.70
N LYS A 84 -8.56 -2.34 1.34
CA LYS A 84 -9.19 -3.54 1.92
C LYS A 84 -8.81 -3.72 3.39
N PHE A 85 -7.56 -3.41 3.74
CA PHE A 85 -7.02 -3.65 5.08
C PHE A 85 -7.55 -2.65 6.11
N VAL A 86 -7.57 -1.36 5.77
CA VAL A 86 -7.92 -0.29 6.71
C VAL A 86 -9.22 0.44 6.35
N GLY A 87 -9.84 0.13 5.21
CA GLY A 87 -11.02 0.82 4.71
C GLY A 87 -10.68 1.79 3.59
N TYR A 88 -11.69 2.52 3.10
CA TYR A 88 -11.52 3.39 1.94
C TYR A 88 -10.45 4.46 2.18
N LEU A 89 -9.56 4.62 1.21
CA LEU A 89 -8.51 5.65 1.23
C LEU A 89 -8.71 6.59 0.04
N PRO A 90 -8.59 7.92 0.26
CA PRO A 90 -8.67 8.87 -0.86
C PRO A 90 -7.51 8.66 -1.83
N PRO A 91 -7.79 8.46 -3.14
CA PRO A 91 -6.71 8.17 -4.08
C PRO A 91 -5.89 9.39 -4.51
N GLU A 92 -6.38 10.59 -4.26
CA GLU A 92 -5.74 11.82 -4.74
C GLU A 92 -4.35 12.03 -4.17
N GLN A 93 -4.07 11.44 -3.01
CA GLN A 93 -2.80 11.64 -2.31
C GLN A 93 -1.78 10.57 -2.64
N TRP A 94 -2.12 9.64 -3.53
CA TRP A 94 -1.22 8.56 -3.91
C TRP A 94 -0.48 8.91 -5.18
N ARG A 95 0.80 8.56 -5.23
CA ARG A 95 1.68 8.77 -6.37
C ARG A 95 2.36 7.47 -6.74
N CYS A 96 2.33 7.14 -8.01
CA CYS A 96 2.98 5.95 -8.54
C CYS A 96 4.39 6.30 -8.99
N THR A 97 5.36 5.49 -8.59
CA THR A 97 6.75 5.68 -9.01
C THR A 97 7.14 4.79 -10.17
N MET A 98 6.28 3.86 -10.56
CA MET A 98 6.54 2.97 -11.69
C MET A 98 6.45 3.75 -13.00
N PHE A 99 7.49 3.64 -13.83
CA PHE A 99 7.54 4.29 -15.14
C PHE A 99 7.31 5.78 -15.11
N HIS A 100 7.76 6.44 -14.05
CA HIS A 100 7.61 7.90 -13.91
C HIS A 100 6.16 8.35 -14.05
N GLY A 101 5.24 7.50 -13.67
CA GLY A 101 3.82 7.82 -13.71
C GLY A 101 3.12 7.52 -15.02
N LEU A 102 3.83 7.07 -16.05
CA LEU A 102 3.23 6.85 -17.37
C LEU A 102 2.12 5.81 -17.35
N TYR A 103 2.29 4.76 -16.58
CA TYR A 103 1.34 3.65 -16.54
C TYR A 103 0.53 3.59 -15.26
N CYS A 104 0.52 4.65 -14.50
CA CYS A 104 -0.17 4.65 -13.22
C CYS A 104 -1.68 4.85 -13.35
N GLY A 105 -2.15 5.43 -14.43
CA GLY A 105 -3.58 5.57 -14.69
C GLY A 105 -4.29 6.63 -13.86
N TYR A 106 -3.57 7.50 -13.24
CA TYR A 106 -4.18 8.55 -12.44
C TYR A 106 -4.26 9.86 -13.17
#